data_3a347306166e9b4594c3b72ebfa0645f
#
_entry.id   3a347306166e9b4594c3b72ebfa0645f
#
_cell.length_a   1.000
_cell.length_b   1.000
_cell.length_c   1.000
_cell.angle_alpha   90.00
_cell.angle_beta   90.00
_cell.angle_gamma   90.00
#
_symmetry.space_group_name_H-M   'P 1'
#
loop_
_entity.id
_entity.type
_entity.pdbx_description
1 polymer ?
#
loop_
_entity_poly.entity_id
_entity_poly.type
_entity_poly.pdbx_seq_one_letter_code
_entity_poly.pdbx_strand_id
1 'polypeptide(L)'
;HEMGGGVLAKKRRQEAKDAAKALGIAEYEVLDNHDGELFPTLNVRLEVIRRIRDWDADIVLGLRPNDYHPDHRNAGSVVQDAAYMNIVPNVAPDTPPLEKNPVFLYMSDHFKKPYPFQKDIAVIVDDVIDTKVKGLAAHDSQMFEWLPWTRGVDLSTIPTGEKERLAWLKERWMNRAPDASTLEAVKKWYPNVDVSKVKQVEFFEICEYGKQPTDEEIKEMFPMLGSK
;
A
#
# COMPACT_ATOMS: atom_id res chain seq x y z
N HIS A 1 25.37 -3.07 -1.50
CA HIS A 1 24.73 -2.96 -2.81
C HIS A 1 25.53 -2.01 -3.70
N GLU A 2 25.87 -2.42 -4.88
CA GLU A 2 26.79 -1.67 -5.76
C GLU A 2 26.15 -0.44 -6.40
N MET A 3 24.83 -0.42 -6.51
CA MET A 3 24.09 0.75 -7.02
C MET A 3 23.60 1.63 -5.89
N GLY A 4 23.79 2.93 -6.03
CA GLY A 4 23.32 3.94 -5.08
C GLY A 4 23.09 5.29 -5.73
N GLY A 5 22.67 6.26 -4.94
CA GLY A 5 22.50 7.64 -5.37
C GLY A 5 21.56 7.83 -6.56
N GLY A 6 21.86 8.81 -7.39
CA GLY A 6 21.00 9.21 -8.50
C GLY A 6 20.73 8.13 -9.56
N VAL A 7 21.64 7.18 -9.75
CA VAL A 7 21.45 6.07 -10.70
C VAL A 7 20.35 5.13 -10.21
N LEU A 8 20.43 4.70 -8.96
CA LEU A 8 19.42 3.85 -8.34
C LEU A 8 18.06 4.58 -8.24
N ALA A 9 18.06 5.86 -7.89
CA ALA A 9 16.84 6.68 -7.82
C ALA A 9 16.11 6.73 -9.17
N LYS A 10 16.85 6.93 -10.27
CA LYS A 10 16.27 6.90 -11.63
C LYS A 10 15.71 5.52 -11.99
N LYS A 11 16.47 4.44 -11.70
CA LYS A 11 16.02 3.06 -11.92
C LYS A 11 14.71 2.80 -11.16
N ARG A 12 14.66 3.09 -9.86
CA ARG A 12 13.47 2.84 -9.02
C ARG A 12 12.26 3.68 -9.41
N ARG A 13 12.48 4.92 -9.88
CA ARG A 13 11.40 5.77 -10.42
C ARG A 13 10.79 5.16 -11.69
N GLN A 14 11.61 4.52 -12.55
CA GLN A 14 11.09 3.80 -13.71
C GLN A 14 10.38 2.52 -13.29
N GLU A 15 10.96 1.74 -12.39
CA GLU A 15 10.35 0.52 -11.84
C GLU A 15 8.96 0.80 -11.22
N ALA A 16 8.80 1.91 -10.51
CA ALA A 16 7.53 2.34 -9.96
C ALA A 16 6.47 2.59 -11.04
N LYS A 17 6.85 3.25 -12.15
CA LYS A 17 5.97 3.48 -13.30
C LYS A 17 5.61 2.16 -14.00
N ASP A 18 6.55 1.24 -14.12
CA ASP A 18 6.33 -0.07 -14.72
C ASP A 18 5.40 -0.93 -13.86
N ALA A 19 5.54 -0.84 -12.53
CA ALA A 19 4.64 -1.47 -11.58
C ALA A 19 3.21 -0.89 -11.69
N ALA A 20 3.08 0.44 -11.76
CA ALA A 20 1.79 1.10 -11.96
C ALA A 20 1.09 0.62 -13.23
N LYS A 21 1.84 0.52 -14.35
CA LYS A 21 1.32 -0.02 -15.61
C LYS A 21 0.89 -1.49 -15.48
N ALA A 22 1.69 -2.32 -14.80
CA ALA A 22 1.37 -3.73 -14.59
C ALA A 22 0.11 -3.94 -13.74
N LEU A 23 -0.13 -3.03 -12.79
CA LEU A 23 -1.29 -3.05 -11.88
C LEU A 23 -2.52 -2.33 -12.46
N GLY A 24 -2.39 -1.58 -13.56
CA GLY A 24 -3.46 -0.77 -14.12
C GLY A 24 -3.78 0.48 -13.31
N ILE A 25 -2.80 1.02 -12.56
CA ILE A 25 -2.92 2.26 -11.81
C ILE A 25 -2.98 3.44 -12.79
N ALA A 26 -3.98 4.32 -12.63
CA ALA A 26 -4.22 5.42 -13.54
C ALA A 26 -3.10 6.45 -13.54
N GLU A 27 -2.56 6.79 -12.36
CA GLU A 27 -1.48 7.74 -12.20
C GLU A 27 -0.52 7.28 -11.09
N TYR A 28 0.76 7.49 -11.29
CA TYR A 28 1.80 7.21 -10.29
C TYR A 28 2.81 8.35 -10.28
N GLU A 29 2.85 9.09 -9.20
CA GLU A 29 3.80 10.18 -8.99
C GLU A 29 4.84 9.78 -7.93
N VAL A 30 6.10 10.10 -8.19
CA VAL A 30 7.20 9.93 -7.23
C VAL A 30 7.69 11.30 -6.82
N LEU A 31 7.43 11.68 -5.58
CA LEU A 31 7.87 12.95 -5.01
C LEU A 31 9.38 12.98 -4.83
N ASP A 32 9.96 14.18 -4.83
CA ASP A 32 11.42 14.39 -4.83
C ASP A 32 11.98 14.50 -3.40
N ASN A 33 11.68 13.50 -2.57
CA ASN A 33 12.26 13.35 -1.25
C ASN A 33 13.35 12.28 -1.28
N HIS A 34 14.50 12.55 -0.67
CA HIS A 34 15.61 11.61 -0.65
C HIS A 34 15.31 10.42 0.27
N ASP A 35 15.70 9.22 -0.16
CA ASP A 35 15.53 7.99 0.63
C ASP A 35 16.33 8.07 1.94
N GLY A 36 15.66 7.81 3.06
CA GLY A 36 16.20 7.94 4.41
C GLY A 36 16.08 9.35 5.01
N GLU A 37 15.60 10.35 4.26
CA GLU A 37 15.58 11.75 4.64
C GLU A 37 14.18 12.38 4.64
N LEU A 38 13.14 11.58 4.52
CA LEU A 38 11.77 12.09 4.58
C LEU A 38 11.43 12.56 6.00
N PHE A 39 11.10 13.86 6.14
CA PHE A 39 10.55 14.44 7.36
C PHE A 39 9.12 14.93 7.12
N PRO A 40 8.21 14.85 8.12
CA PRO A 40 6.83 15.31 8.00
C PRO A 40 6.77 16.84 8.11
N THR A 41 7.44 17.53 7.19
CA THR A 41 7.45 19.00 7.13
C THR A 41 6.13 19.54 6.61
N LEU A 42 5.87 20.83 6.87
CA LEU A 42 4.71 21.52 6.33
C LEU A 42 4.64 21.43 4.79
N ASN A 43 5.79 21.58 4.10
CA ASN A 43 5.83 21.52 2.64
C ASN A 43 5.39 20.16 2.11
N VAL A 44 5.91 19.07 2.67
CA VAL A 44 5.53 17.70 2.27
C VAL A 44 4.05 17.44 2.56
N ARG A 45 3.53 17.90 3.71
CA ARG A 45 2.11 17.80 4.05
C ARG A 45 1.23 18.55 3.05
N LEU A 46 1.56 19.79 2.73
CA LEU A 46 0.81 20.59 1.77
C LEU A 46 0.84 19.96 0.36
N GLU A 47 1.94 19.35 -0.02
CA GLU A 47 2.08 18.64 -1.27
C GLU A 47 1.15 17.41 -1.32
N VAL A 48 1.10 16.61 -0.26
CA VAL A 48 0.18 15.47 -0.16
C VAL A 48 -1.28 15.92 -0.14
N ILE A 49 -1.62 16.99 0.59
CA ILE A 49 -2.98 17.56 0.60
C ILE A 49 -3.42 17.97 -0.80
N ARG A 50 -2.57 18.64 -1.58
CA ARG A 50 -2.89 19.01 -2.96
C ARG A 50 -3.20 17.79 -3.82
N ARG A 51 -2.39 16.71 -3.73
CA ARG A 51 -2.64 15.48 -4.49
C ARG A 51 -3.96 14.82 -4.14
N ILE A 52 -4.30 14.77 -2.85
CA ILE A 52 -5.58 14.21 -2.39
C ILE A 52 -6.75 15.03 -2.93
N ARG A 53 -6.63 16.37 -2.93
CA ARG A 53 -7.65 17.29 -3.44
C ARG A 53 -7.77 17.24 -4.96
N ASP A 54 -6.65 17.30 -5.68
CA ASP A 54 -6.62 17.24 -7.16
C ASP A 54 -7.22 15.93 -7.68
N TRP A 55 -7.05 14.85 -6.93
CA TRP A 55 -7.63 13.54 -7.25
C TRP A 55 -9.10 13.42 -6.87
N ASP A 56 -9.63 14.32 -6.04
CA ASP A 56 -10.98 14.22 -5.44
C ASP A 56 -11.21 12.86 -4.78
N ALA A 57 -10.28 12.47 -3.92
CA ALA A 57 -10.19 11.11 -3.40
C ALA A 57 -11.34 10.76 -2.45
N ASP A 58 -12.01 9.63 -2.67
CA ASP A 58 -12.96 9.02 -1.72
C ASP A 58 -12.25 8.20 -0.63
N ILE A 59 -11.13 7.57 -1.00
CA ILE A 59 -10.31 6.73 -0.12
C ILE A 59 -8.86 7.16 -0.23
N VAL A 60 -8.18 7.25 0.91
CA VAL A 60 -6.73 7.46 1.00
C VAL A 60 -6.10 6.30 1.76
N LEU A 61 -5.16 5.60 1.14
CA LEU A 61 -4.40 4.53 1.77
C LEU A 61 -3.05 5.07 2.26
N GLY A 62 -2.72 4.80 3.52
CA GLY A 62 -1.45 5.20 4.12
C GLY A 62 -0.79 4.08 4.92
N LEU A 63 0.37 4.39 5.46
CA LEU A 63 1.06 3.54 6.42
C LEU A 63 0.68 3.94 7.84
N ARG A 64 0.72 3.01 8.80
CA ARG A 64 0.66 3.39 10.20
C ARG A 64 1.95 4.09 10.61
N PRO A 65 1.90 5.03 11.60
CA PRO A 65 3.11 5.74 12.07
C PRO A 65 4.02 4.88 12.97
N ASN A 66 3.86 3.58 12.96
CA ASN A 66 4.66 2.60 13.70
C ASN A 66 5.25 1.55 12.75
N ASP A 67 6.43 1.86 12.23
CA ASP A 67 7.18 1.03 11.28
C ASP A 67 8.67 1.05 11.63
N TYR A 68 9.46 0.10 11.12
CA TYR A 68 10.91 0.07 11.36
C TYR A 68 11.65 1.19 10.62
N HIS A 69 11.15 1.59 9.44
CA HIS A 69 11.81 2.58 8.60
C HIS A 69 11.35 4.01 8.94
N PRO A 70 12.27 4.98 9.13
CA PRO A 70 11.88 6.35 9.44
C PRO A 70 10.97 6.97 8.37
N ASP A 71 11.27 6.78 7.08
CA ASP A 71 10.47 7.33 6.00
C ASP A 71 9.06 6.73 5.95
N HIS A 72 8.91 5.45 6.27
CA HIS A 72 7.58 4.82 6.35
C HIS A 72 6.74 5.47 7.47
N ARG A 73 7.34 5.67 8.67
CA ARG A 73 6.66 6.37 9.78
C ARG A 73 6.30 7.79 9.41
N ASN A 74 7.23 8.50 8.79
CA ASN A 74 7.05 9.90 8.42
C ASN A 74 6.03 10.05 7.27
N ALA A 75 6.01 9.16 6.28
CA ALA A 75 4.96 9.09 5.26
C ALA A 75 3.59 8.83 5.89
N GLY A 76 3.50 7.85 6.80
CA GLY A 76 2.28 7.59 7.57
C GLY A 76 1.79 8.83 8.33
N SER A 77 2.70 9.52 9.03
CA SER A 77 2.37 10.74 9.77
C SER A 77 1.89 11.88 8.85
N VAL A 78 2.53 12.07 7.69
CA VAL A 78 2.12 13.09 6.71
C VAL A 78 0.71 12.83 6.18
N VAL A 79 0.41 11.58 5.82
CA VAL A 79 -0.92 11.18 5.34
C VAL A 79 -1.97 11.35 6.45
N GLN A 80 -1.65 10.93 7.67
CA GLN A 80 -2.52 11.07 8.82
C GLN A 80 -2.81 12.55 9.17
N ASP A 81 -1.78 13.41 9.12
CA ASP A 81 -1.91 14.86 9.31
C ASP A 81 -2.75 15.53 8.22
N ALA A 82 -2.80 14.96 7.02
CA ALA A 82 -3.62 15.47 5.93
C ALA A 82 -5.11 15.18 6.13
N ALA A 83 -5.49 14.17 6.91
CA ALA A 83 -6.85 13.65 6.99
C ALA A 83 -7.91 14.73 7.26
N TYR A 84 -7.73 15.57 8.29
CA TYR A 84 -8.65 16.68 8.55
C TYR A 84 -8.40 17.88 7.62
N MET A 85 -7.14 18.13 7.25
CA MET A 85 -6.75 19.35 6.54
C MET A 85 -7.27 19.41 5.10
N ASN A 86 -7.67 18.30 4.52
CA ASN A 86 -8.21 18.26 3.15
C ASN A 86 -9.50 19.09 2.96
N ILE A 87 -10.29 19.27 4.03
CA ILE A 87 -11.54 20.04 3.98
C ILE A 87 -11.39 21.48 4.50
N VAL A 88 -10.17 21.90 4.92
CA VAL A 88 -9.93 23.23 5.50
C VAL A 88 -9.52 24.24 4.42
N PRO A 89 -10.35 25.25 4.09
CA PRO A 89 -10.10 26.15 2.94
C PRO A 89 -8.79 26.91 2.98
N ASN A 90 -8.33 27.32 4.16
CA ASN A 90 -7.11 28.12 4.33
C ASN A 90 -5.82 27.29 4.32
N VAL A 91 -5.92 25.96 4.24
CA VAL A 91 -4.77 25.05 4.07
C VAL A 91 -4.62 24.79 2.57
N ALA A 92 -3.42 24.96 2.01
CA ALA A 92 -3.17 24.88 0.57
C ALA A 92 -4.24 25.65 -0.26
N PRO A 93 -4.39 26.99 -0.09
CA PRO A 93 -5.49 27.76 -0.66
C PRO A 93 -5.42 27.88 -2.20
N ASP A 94 -4.36 27.43 -2.80
CA ASP A 94 -4.15 27.31 -4.24
C ASP A 94 -4.84 26.09 -4.86
N THR A 95 -5.36 25.18 -4.02
CA THR A 95 -6.12 23.99 -4.43
C THR A 95 -7.46 23.97 -3.68
N PRO A 96 -8.62 23.86 -4.37
CA PRO A 96 -9.92 23.84 -3.70
C PRO A 96 -10.02 22.77 -2.62
N PRO A 97 -10.59 23.06 -1.45
CA PRO A 97 -10.80 22.03 -0.42
C PRO A 97 -11.85 21.01 -0.88
N LEU A 98 -11.72 19.78 -0.37
CA LEU A 98 -12.74 18.77 -0.60
C LEU A 98 -14.05 19.14 0.13
N GLU A 99 -15.18 18.83 -0.48
CA GLU A 99 -16.50 19.00 0.16
C GLU A 99 -16.72 18.01 1.32
N LYS A 100 -16.14 16.80 1.19
CA LYS A 100 -16.23 15.73 2.18
C LYS A 100 -14.84 15.17 2.47
N ASN A 101 -14.59 14.85 3.73
CA ASN A 101 -13.33 14.21 4.11
C ASN A 101 -13.32 12.76 3.59
N PRO A 102 -12.23 12.32 2.92
CA PRO A 102 -12.08 10.92 2.50
C PRO A 102 -12.10 9.94 3.68
N VAL A 103 -12.34 8.68 3.39
CA VAL A 103 -12.01 7.58 4.30
C VAL A 103 -10.50 7.33 4.23
N PHE A 104 -9.84 7.43 5.38
CA PHE A 104 -8.41 7.09 5.48
C PHE A 104 -8.26 5.68 6.02
N LEU A 105 -7.44 4.89 5.35
CA LEU A 105 -7.17 3.50 5.70
C LEU A 105 -5.67 3.26 5.83
N TYR A 106 -5.29 2.43 6.77
CA TYR A 106 -3.92 1.93 6.87
C TYR A 106 -3.77 0.61 6.12
N MET A 107 -2.70 0.51 5.33
CA MET A 107 -2.27 -0.75 4.73
C MET A 107 -1.71 -1.69 5.80
N SER A 108 -1.89 -2.99 5.60
CA SER A 108 -1.51 -4.01 6.58
C SER A 108 0.01 -4.07 6.83
N ASP A 109 0.36 -4.22 8.10
CA ASP A 109 1.71 -4.47 8.57
C ASP A 109 1.74 -5.58 9.63
N HIS A 110 2.89 -5.81 10.25
CA HIS A 110 3.08 -6.85 11.26
C HIS A 110 3.58 -6.30 12.61
N PHE A 111 3.63 -4.98 12.76
CA PHE A 111 4.08 -4.35 14.00
C PHE A 111 3.00 -4.44 15.07
N LYS A 112 3.42 -4.68 16.32
CA LYS A 112 2.52 -4.91 17.46
C LYS A 112 2.52 -3.78 18.49
N LYS A 113 3.42 -2.82 18.37
CA LYS A 113 3.54 -1.70 19.32
C LYS A 113 3.40 -0.37 18.58
N PRO A 114 2.64 0.59 19.13
CA PRO A 114 1.95 0.56 20.42
C PRO A 114 0.73 -0.39 20.47
N TYR A 115 0.12 -0.76 19.33
CA TYR A 115 -0.98 -1.71 19.23
C TYR A 115 -0.85 -2.55 17.94
N PRO A 116 -1.36 -3.79 17.91
CA PRO A 116 -1.35 -4.60 16.71
C PRO A 116 -2.30 -4.05 15.64
N PHE A 117 -2.01 -4.34 14.36
CA PHE A 117 -2.86 -4.01 13.23
C PHE A 117 -4.26 -4.64 13.36
N GLN A 118 -5.30 -3.84 13.14
CA GLN A 118 -6.69 -4.29 13.15
C GLN A 118 -7.14 -4.63 11.71
N LYS A 119 -7.80 -5.77 11.54
CA LYS A 119 -8.27 -6.25 10.24
C LYS A 119 -9.73 -5.81 10.02
N ASP A 120 -9.97 -4.49 9.91
CA ASP A 120 -11.32 -3.94 9.81
C ASP A 120 -11.97 -4.29 8.48
N ILE A 121 -11.20 -4.25 7.39
CA ILE A 121 -11.64 -4.62 6.04
C ILE A 121 -10.74 -5.73 5.53
N ALA A 122 -11.33 -6.80 4.99
CA ALA A 122 -10.63 -7.93 4.40
C ALA A 122 -11.09 -8.12 2.96
N VAL A 123 -10.15 -8.08 2.00
CA VAL A 123 -10.42 -8.24 0.57
C VAL A 123 -9.74 -9.51 0.06
N ILE A 124 -10.52 -10.47 -0.46
CA ILE A 124 -9.98 -11.68 -1.09
C ILE A 124 -9.39 -11.30 -2.45
N VAL A 125 -8.08 -11.59 -2.64
CA VAL A 125 -7.32 -11.21 -3.83
C VAL A 125 -6.81 -12.41 -4.65
N ASP A 126 -7.34 -13.60 -4.42
CA ASP A 126 -6.92 -14.83 -5.11
C ASP A 126 -6.96 -14.69 -6.64
N ASP A 127 -8.00 -14.03 -7.19
CA ASP A 127 -8.21 -13.90 -8.63
C ASP A 127 -7.25 -12.91 -9.30
N VAL A 128 -6.62 -12.02 -8.50
CA VAL A 128 -5.71 -10.97 -9.00
C VAL A 128 -4.26 -11.19 -8.58
N ILE A 129 -3.96 -12.35 -7.98
CA ILE A 129 -2.63 -12.62 -7.43
C ILE A 129 -1.52 -12.58 -8.48
N ASP A 130 -1.80 -13.02 -9.70
CA ASP A 130 -0.82 -12.98 -10.80
C ASP A 130 -0.53 -11.55 -11.25
N THR A 131 -1.52 -10.66 -11.21
CA THR A 131 -1.34 -9.22 -11.44
C THR A 131 -0.50 -8.59 -10.34
N LYS A 132 -0.77 -8.92 -9.07
CA LYS A 132 0.04 -8.48 -7.93
C LYS A 132 1.49 -8.92 -8.06
N VAL A 133 1.75 -10.17 -8.44
CA VAL A 133 3.10 -10.70 -8.66
C VAL A 133 3.82 -9.96 -9.79
N LYS A 134 3.14 -9.61 -10.87
CA LYS A 134 3.71 -8.79 -11.97
C LYS A 134 4.07 -7.38 -11.48
N GLY A 135 3.22 -6.75 -10.67
CA GLY A 135 3.52 -5.46 -10.06
C GLY A 135 4.77 -5.53 -9.17
N LEU A 136 4.89 -6.56 -8.34
CA LEU A 136 6.10 -6.78 -7.53
C LEU A 136 7.34 -7.01 -8.41
N ALA A 137 7.24 -7.82 -9.46
CA ALA A 137 8.35 -8.12 -10.36
C ALA A 137 8.88 -6.89 -11.12
N ALA A 138 8.03 -5.88 -11.34
CA ALA A 138 8.45 -4.62 -11.96
C ALA A 138 9.45 -3.83 -11.10
N HIS A 139 9.45 -4.03 -9.78
CA HIS A 139 10.46 -3.48 -8.87
C HIS A 139 11.73 -4.35 -8.84
N ASP A 140 12.39 -4.47 -9.99
CA ASP A 140 13.52 -5.37 -10.23
C ASP A 140 14.62 -5.23 -9.18
N SER A 141 15.16 -4.01 -9.00
CA SER A 141 16.23 -3.74 -8.05
C SER A 141 15.83 -4.03 -6.59
N GLN A 142 14.55 -3.92 -6.25
CA GLN A 142 14.06 -4.20 -4.92
C GLN A 142 13.85 -5.70 -4.70
N MET A 143 13.14 -6.35 -5.62
CA MET A 143 12.65 -7.71 -5.44
C MET A 143 13.69 -8.78 -5.74
N PHE A 144 14.62 -8.50 -6.65
CA PHE A 144 15.61 -9.49 -7.11
C PHE A 144 17.06 -9.15 -6.76
N GLU A 145 17.32 -7.91 -6.27
CA GLU A 145 18.65 -7.51 -5.82
C GLU A 145 18.64 -7.21 -4.32
N TRP A 146 18.01 -6.11 -3.88
CA TRP A 146 18.11 -5.59 -2.51
C TRP A 146 17.54 -6.54 -1.44
N LEU A 147 16.26 -6.93 -1.55
CA LEU A 147 15.61 -7.75 -0.54
C LEU A 147 16.21 -9.16 -0.40
N PRO A 148 16.58 -9.86 -1.49
CA PRO A 148 17.32 -11.10 -1.38
C PRO A 148 18.69 -10.91 -0.71
N TRP A 149 19.45 -9.89 -1.12
CA TRP A 149 20.76 -9.58 -0.53
C TRP A 149 20.67 -9.31 0.97
N THR A 150 19.72 -8.50 1.43
CA THR A 150 19.52 -8.22 2.88
C THR A 150 19.16 -9.45 3.70
N ARG A 151 18.69 -10.50 3.06
CA ARG A 151 18.34 -11.79 3.67
C ARG A 151 19.43 -12.86 3.50
N GLY A 152 20.60 -12.49 2.99
CA GLY A 152 21.71 -13.40 2.77
C GLY A 152 21.51 -14.42 1.65
N VAL A 153 20.57 -14.15 0.72
CA VAL A 153 20.37 -15.01 -0.45
C VAL A 153 21.50 -14.77 -1.46
N ASP A 154 22.10 -15.83 -1.96
CA ASP A 154 23.05 -15.74 -3.07
C ASP A 154 22.33 -15.29 -4.34
N LEU A 155 22.66 -14.08 -4.81
CA LEU A 155 22.01 -13.47 -5.97
C LEU A 155 22.20 -14.27 -7.26
N SER A 156 23.27 -15.09 -7.36
CA SER A 156 23.51 -15.95 -8.51
C SER A 156 22.46 -17.07 -8.66
N THR A 157 21.73 -17.38 -7.58
CA THR A 157 20.66 -18.38 -7.55
C THR A 157 19.29 -17.85 -7.98
N ILE A 158 19.17 -16.53 -8.18
CA ILE A 158 17.91 -15.92 -8.58
C ILE A 158 17.69 -16.15 -10.08
N PRO A 159 16.51 -16.61 -10.49
CA PRO A 159 16.22 -16.83 -11.90
C PRO A 159 16.36 -15.56 -12.74
N THR A 160 16.78 -15.71 -13.99
CA THR A 160 16.92 -14.60 -14.95
C THR A 160 15.78 -14.54 -15.96
N GLY A 161 15.10 -15.66 -16.23
CA GLY A 161 13.93 -15.72 -17.13
C GLY A 161 12.70 -15.11 -16.49
N GLU A 162 11.87 -14.39 -17.27
CA GLU A 162 10.68 -13.69 -16.77
C GLU A 162 9.70 -14.65 -16.05
N LYS A 163 9.39 -15.76 -16.68
CA LYS A 163 8.44 -16.75 -16.15
C LYS A 163 8.94 -17.38 -14.85
N GLU A 164 10.21 -17.71 -14.79
CA GLU A 164 10.87 -18.29 -13.64
C GLU A 164 10.96 -17.29 -12.48
N ARG A 165 11.19 -16.01 -12.77
CA ARG A 165 11.19 -14.92 -11.78
C ARG A 165 9.80 -14.70 -11.17
N LEU A 166 8.74 -14.71 -11.97
CA LEU A 166 7.37 -14.61 -11.46
C LEU A 166 7.02 -15.81 -10.56
N ALA A 167 7.39 -17.03 -10.96
CA ALA A 167 7.17 -18.21 -10.15
C ALA A 167 7.95 -18.14 -8.83
N TRP A 168 9.22 -17.70 -8.86
CA TRP A 168 10.07 -17.51 -7.70
C TRP A 168 9.49 -16.49 -6.70
N LEU A 169 8.96 -15.36 -7.19
CA LEU A 169 8.28 -14.38 -6.35
C LEU A 169 6.99 -14.94 -5.74
N LYS A 170 6.17 -15.59 -6.56
CA LYS A 170 4.89 -16.16 -6.12
C LYS A 170 5.11 -17.17 -4.99
N GLU A 171 6.10 -18.04 -5.11
CA GLU A 171 6.45 -19.00 -4.06
C GLU A 171 6.89 -18.31 -2.76
N ARG A 172 7.73 -17.28 -2.84
CA ARG A 172 8.31 -16.64 -1.64
C ARG A 172 7.39 -15.65 -0.94
N TRP A 173 6.52 -14.98 -1.68
CA TRP A 173 5.72 -13.87 -1.15
C TRP A 173 4.23 -14.22 -1.02
N MET A 174 3.74 -15.21 -1.78
CA MET A 174 2.32 -15.56 -1.82
C MET A 174 2.04 -16.96 -1.24
N ASN A 175 2.99 -17.59 -0.60
CA ASN A 175 2.86 -18.95 -0.05
C ASN A 175 2.62 -18.92 1.47
N ARG A 176 1.72 -18.05 1.95
CA ARG A 176 1.35 -18.00 3.36
C ARG A 176 -0.14 -18.30 3.49
N ALA A 177 -0.45 -19.43 4.16
CA ALA A 177 -1.84 -19.76 4.47
C ALA A 177 -2.47 -18.72 5.43
N PRO A 178 -3.74 -18.36 5.22
CA PRO A 178 -4.47 -17.49 6.13
C PRO A 178 -4.56 -18.09 7.54
N ASP A 179 -4.32 -17.28 8.55
CA ASP A 179 -4.52 -17.66 9.95
C ASP A 179 -6.00 -17.55 10.38
N ALA A 180 -6.34 -18.03 11.58
CA ALA A 180 -7.71 -18.02 12.09
C ALA A 180 -8.30 -16.60 12.15
N SER A 181 -7.52 -15.59 12.54
CA SER A 181 -7.98 -14.20 12.61
C SER A 181 -8.24 -13.62 11.21
N THR A 182 -7.47 -14.05 10.21
CA THR A 182 -7.72 -13.75 8.79
C THR A 182 -9.05 -14.30 8.32
N LEU A 183 -9.32 -15.57 8.62
CA LEU A 183 -10.57 -16.23 8.21
C LEU A 183 -11.79 -15.63 8.91
N GLU A 184 -11.64 -15.17 10.15
CA GLU A 184 -12.70 -14.45 10.87
C GLU A 184 -13.02 -13.09 10.20
N ALA A 185 -12.01 -12.30 9.89
CA ALA A 185 -12.19 -11.03 9.18
C ALA A 185 -12.83 -11.23 7.79
N VAL A 186 -12.45 -12.29 7.06
CA VAL A 186 -13.06 -12.65 5.78
C VAL A 186 -14.55 -12.97 5.93
N LYS A 187 -14.95 -13.72 6.94
CA LYS A 187 -16.36 -14.08 7.17
C LYS A 187 -17.27 -12.87 7.38
N LYS A 188 -16.76 -11.78 7.98
CA LYS A 188 -17.51 -10.53 8.12
C LYS A 188 -17.95 -9.98 6.75
N TRP A 189 -17.04 -9.97 5.78
CA TRP A 189 -17.26 -9.33 4.48
C TRP A 189 -17.77 -10.29 3.40
N TYR A 190 -17.56 -11.58 3.58
CA TYR A 190 -17.95 -12.64 2.63
C TYR A 190 -18.69 -13.77 3.37
N PRO A 191 -19.93 -13.56 3.83
CA PRO A 191 -20.63 -14.51 4.70
C PRO A 191 -20.90 -15.88 4.04
N ASN A 192 -20.93 -15.92 2.71
CA ASN A 192 -21.24 -17.13 1.94
C ASN A 192 -19.99 -17.83 1.37
N VAL A 193 -18.79 -17.29 1.58
CA VAL A 193 -17.57 -17.87 1.02
C VAL A 193 -17.13 -19.12 1.80
N ASP A 194 -16.65 -20.11 1.07
CA ASP A 194 -15.94 -21.23 1.67
C ASP A 194 -14.51 -20.80 2.05
N VAL A 195 -14.34 -20.39 3.30
CA VAL A 195 -13.06 -19.86 3.80
C VAL A 195 -11.90 -20.86 3.68
N SER A 196 -12.17 -22.17 3.56
CA SER A 196 -11.12 -23.18 3.37
C SER A 196 -10.42 -23.08 2.03
N LYS A 197 -11.04 -22.40 1.06
CA LYS A 197 -10.50 -22.17 -0.29
C LYS A 197 -9.78 -20.85 -0.44
N VAL A 198 -9.90 -19.93 0.52
CA VAL A 198 -9.25 -18.61 0.48
C VAL A 198 -7.76 -18.79 0.76
N LYS A 199 -6.92 -18.20 -0.12
CA LYS A 199 -5.46 -18.29 -0.03
C LYS A 199 -4.80 -16.95 0.24
N GLN A 200 -5.33 -15.87 -0.36
CA GLN A 200 -4.72 -14.55 -0.30
C GLN A 200 -5.76 -13.48 0.04
N VAL A 201 -5.44 -12.67 1.04
CA VAL A 201 -6.30 -11.60 1.54
C VAL A 201 -5.47 -10.35 1.77
N GLU A 202 -5.98 -9.21 1.33
CA GLU A 202 -5.46 -7.89 1.72
C GLU A 202 -6.31 -7.33 2.85
N PHE A 203 -5.67 -6.59 3.76
CA PHE A 203 -6.36 -6.00 4.90
C PHE A 203 -6.14 -4.51 4.96
N PHE A 204 -7.16 -3.82 5.47
CA PHE A 204 -7.09 -2.40 5.78
C PHE A 204 -7.64 -2.16 7.18
N GLU A 205 -6.97 -1.27 7.93
CA GLU A 205 -7.43 -0.75 9.21
C GLU A 205 -7.99 0.67 8.99
N ILE A 206 -9.13 1.00 9.60
CA ILE A 206 -9.76 2.31 9.46
C ILE A 206 -9.05 3.31 10.35
N CYS A 207 -8.55 4.40 9.75
CA CYS A 207 -7.98 5.52 10.49
C CYS A 207 -9.09 6.36 11.13
N GLU A 208 -8.94 6.73 12.40
CA GLU A 208 -9.94 7.50 13.16
C GLU A 208 -10.05 8.97 12.74
N TYR A 209 -9.14 9.50 11.90
CA TYR A 209 -9.05 10.94 11.62
C TYR A 209 -9.76 11.39 10.34
N GLY A 210 -10.11 10.46 9.45
CA GLY A 210 -10.91 10.74 8.27
C GLY A 210 -12.41 10.56 8.50
N LYS A 211 -13.17 10.48 7.39
CA LYS A 211 -14.55 10.02 7.45
C LYS A 211 -14.61 8.62 8.07
N GLN A 212 -15.52 8.42 9.02
CA GLN A 212 -15.81 7.12 9.61
C GLN A 212 -16.93 6.44 8.80
N PRO A 213 -16.63 5.41 7.99
CA PRO A 213 -17.61 4.79 7.12
C PRO A 213 -18.47 3.77 7.87
N THR A 214 -19.73 3.61 7.44
CA THR A 214 -20.55 2.44 7.79
C THR A 214 -20.13 1.20 7.00
N ASP A 215 -20.56 0.01 7.40
CA ASP A 215 -20.30 -1.23 6.67
C ASP A 215 -20.94 -1.20 5.25
N GLU A 216 -22.04 -0.48 5.05
CA GLU A 216 -22.68 -0.26 3.76
C GLU A 216 -21.81 0.61 2.86
N GLU A 217 -21.31 1.74 3.37
CA GLU A 217 -20.40 2.63 2.64
C GLU A 217 -19.09 1.91 2.28
N ILE A 218 -18.57 1.05 3.15
CA ILE A 218 -17.39 0.21 2.84
C ILE A 218 -17.70 -0.71 1.64
N LYS A 219 -18.87 -1.35 1.59
CA LYS A 219 -19.27 -2.20 0.45
C LYS A 219 -19.42 -1.42 -0.85
N GLU A 220 -19.88 -0.16 -0.79
CA GLU A 220 -19.94 0.72 -1.94
C GLU A 220 -18.55 1.08 -2.47
N MET A 221 -17.61 1.40 -1.57
CA MET A 221 -16.23 1.73 -1.90
C MET A 221 -15.40 0.51 -2.35
N PHE A 222 -15.76 -0.69 -1.86
CA PHE A 222 -15.12 -1.96 -2.18
C PHE A 222 -16.13 -2.92 -2.82
N PRO A 223 -16.53 -2.71 -4.09
CA PRO A 223 -17.62 -3.46 -4.73
C PRO A 223 -17.34 -4.96 -4.90
N MET A 224 -16.09 -5.40 -4.67
CA MET A 224 -15.72 -6.82 -4.65
C MET A 224 -16.14 -7.53 -3.34
N LEU A 225 -16.52 -6.81 -2.29
CA LEU A 225 -16.98 -7.41 -1.04
C LEU A 225 -18.35 -8.07 -1.24
N GLY A 226 -18.51 -9.27 -0.71
CA GLY A 226 -19.73 -10.07 -0.85
C GLY A 226 -20.00 -10.66 -2.23
N SER A 227 -19.14 -10.43 -3.22
CA SER A 227 -19.34 -10.92 -4.59
C SER A 227 -18.82 -12.35 -4.84
N LYS A 228 -18.31 -13.05 -3.82
CA LYS A 228 -17.74 -14.42 -3.91
C LYS A 228 -18.54 -15.42 -3.11
#